data_8614b6deed74f32201ab1e83f3709650
#
_entry.id   8614b6deed74f32201ab1e83f3709650
#
_cell.length_a   1.000
_cell.length_b   1.000
_cell.length_c   1.000
_cell.angle_alpha   90.00
_cell.angle_beta   90.00
_cell.angle_gamma   90.00
#
_symmetry.space_group_name_H-M   'P 1'
#
loop_
_entity.id
_entity.type
_entity.pdbx_description
1 polymer ?
#
loop_
_entity_poly.entity_id
_entity_poly.type
_entity_poly.pdbx_seq_one_letter_code
_entity_poly.pdbx_strand_id
1 'polypeptide(L)' 'MHKYTILIDLDGVLNTYTGGYDEKFIPPMKDGADVFLEKLAEKFDLKLFTTRPEVLAEKWCKENNIMHFFQR' A
#
# COMPACT_ATOMS: atom_id res chain seq x y z
N MET A 1 8.06 -5.90 -22.90
CA MET A 1 7.50 -7.02 -22.13
C MET A 1 6.54 -6.48 -21.09
N HIS A 2 5.34 -7.06 -21.02
CA HIS A 2 4.33 -6.62 -20.05
C HIS A 2 4.57 -7.27 -18.69
N LYS A 3 4.51 -6.47 -17.64
CA LYS A 3 4.55 -6.98 -16.29
C LYS A 3 3.15 -7.40 -15.85
N TYR A 4 3.06 -8.45 -15.05
CA TYR A 4 1.80 -8.79 -14.40
C TYR A 4 1.45 -7.74 -13.36
N THR A 5 0.15 -7.52 -13.16
CA THR A 5 -0.34 -6.59 -12.14
C THR A 5 -0.70 -7.37 -10.89
N ILE A 6 -0.18 -6.92 -9.75
CA ILE A 6 -0.47 -7.52 -8.45
C ILE A 6 -1.23 -6.50 -7.61
N LEU A 7 -2.30 -6.96 -6.95
CA LEU A 7 -3.05 -6.15 -6.01
C LEU A 7 -2.42 -6.28 -4.63
N ILE A 8 -2.08 -5.16 -4.02
CA ILE A 8 -1.46 -5.13 -2.70
C ILE A 8 -2.46 -4.56 -1.71
N ASP A 9 -2.79 -5.38 -0.70
CA ASP A 9 -3.69 -4.96 0.36
C ASP A 9 -2.99 -3.98 1.30
N LEU A 10 -3.74 -3.01 1.81
CA LEU A 10 -3.21 -2.00 2.71
C LEU A 10 -3.20 -2.50 4.15
N ASP A 11 -4.39 -2.80 4.70
CA ASP A 11 -4.52 -3.14 6.11
C ASP A 11 -3.98 -4.53 6.42
N GLY A 12 -3.06 -4.59 7.38
CA GLY A 12 -2.44 -5.85 7.78
C GLY A 12 -1.29 -6.31 6.90
N VAL A 13 -1.13 -5.74 5.73
CA VAL A 13 -0.01 -6.05 4.81
C VAL A 13 1.03 -4.95 4.83
N LEU A 14 0.61 -3.71 4.58
CA LEU A 14 1.52 -2.57 4.54
C LEU A 14 1.57 -1.82 5.87
N ASN A 15 0.54 -1.94 6.68
CA ASN A 15 0.46 -1.24 7.96
C ASN A 15 0.28 -2.22 9.12
N THR A 16 0.31 -1.70 10.33
CA THR A 16 0.24 -2.48 11.57
C THR A 16 -1.18 -2.78 12.04
N TYR A 17 -2.14 -2.80 11.12
CA TYR A 17 -3.53 -3.09 11.44
C TYR A 17 -3.67 -4.50 12.06
N THR A 18 -4.31 -4.56 13.21
CA THR A 18 -4.54 -5.83 13.92
C THR A 18 -6.01 -6.03 14.30
N GLY A 19 -6.89 -5.19 13.77
CA GLY A 19 -8.31 -5.18 14.09
C GLY A 19 -8.71 -3.78 14.56
N GLY A 20 -9.95 -3.57 14.95
CA GLY A 20 -10.42 -2.27 15.41
C GLY A 20 -10.37 -1.22 14.28
N TYR A 21 -10.97 -1.56 13.17
CA TYR A 21 -10.99 -0.69 11.99
C TYR A 21 -11.54 0.70 12.32
N ASP A 22 -10.77 1.74 11.95
CA ASP A 22 -11.18 3.13 12.03
C ASP A 22 -11.04 3.73 10.63
N GLU A 23 -12.14 4.16 10.07
CA GLU A 23 -12.17 4.73 8.72
C GLU A 23 -11.28 5.97 8.58
N LYS A 24 -11.14 6.74 9.66
CA LYS A 24 -10.39 8.00 9.65
C LYS A 24 -8.92 7.87 10.02
N PHE A 25 -8.52 6.72 10.54
CA PHE A 25 -7.16 6.51 11.00
C PHE A 25 -6.57 5.28 10.34
N ILE A 26 -5.45 5.45 9.67
CA ILE A 26 -4.70 4.35 9.09
C ILE A 26 -3.47 4.10 9.97
N PRO A 27 -3.32 2.90 10.54
CA PRO A 27 -2.17 2.59 11.38
C PRO A 27 -0.83 2.80 10.67
N PRO A 28 0.25 2.99 11.43
CA PRO A 28 1.58 3.21 10.86
C PRO A 28 2.02 2.10 9.92
N MET A 29 2.89 2.45 8.98
CA MET A 29 3.47 1.49 8.04
C MET A 29 4.32 0.47 8.78
N LYS A 30 4.25 -0.79 8.36
CA LYS A 30 5.10 -1.85 8.90
C LYS A 30 6.56 -1.63 8.51
N ASP A 31 7.46 -2.01 9.39
CA ASP A 31 8.88 -2.01 9.08
C ASP A 31 9.15 -2.93 7.89
N GLY A 32 9.87 -2.41 6.91
CA GLY A 32 10.22 -3.19 5.72
C GLY A 32 9.17 -3.19 4.63
N ALA A 33 8.00 -2.57 4.82
CA ALA A 33 6.98 -2.52 3.78
C ALA A 33 7.48 -1.79 2.53
N ASP A 34 8.24 -0.73 2.70
CA ASP A 34 8.83 0.02 1.59
C ASP A 34 9.81 -0.84 0.79
N VAL A 35 10.66 -1.61 1.46
CA VAL A 35 11.61 -2.51 0.81
C VAL A 35 10.87 -3.63 0.08
N PHE A 36 9.83 -4.17 0.69
CA PHE A 36 8.97 -5.19 0.10
C PHE A 36 8.36 -4.69 -1.22
N LEU A 37 7.79 -3.47 -1.19
CA LEU A 37 7.18 -2.87 -2.37
C LEU A 37 8.21 -2.59 -3.46
N GLU A 38 9.39 -2.11 -3.08
CA GLU A 38 10.45 -1.81 -4.03
C GLU A 38 10.87 -3.07 -4.80
N LYS A 39 11.04 -4.18 -4.08
CA LYS A 39 11.42 -5.44 -4.72
C LYS A 39 10.32 -5.98 -5.62
N LEU A 40 9.07 -5.89 -5.21
CA LEU A 40 7.95 -6.32 -6.04
C LEU A 40 7.80 -5.46 -7.28
N ALA A 41 7.99 -4.15 -7.15
CA ALA A 41 7.84 -3.23 -8.26
C ALA A 41 8.88 -3.43 -9.35
N GLU A 42 10.00 -4.07 -9.04
CA GLU A 42 10.99 -4.43 -10.05
C GLU A 42 10.47 -5.48 -11.03
N LYS A 43 9.55 -6.33 -10.59
CA LYS A 43 9.06 -7.47 -11.38
C LYS A 43 7.58 -7.36 -11.77
N PHE A 44 6.81 -6.56 -11.07
CA PHE A 44 5.36 -6.50 -11.24
C PHE A 44 4.87 -5.06 -11.21
N ASP A 45 3.75 -4.83 -11.88
CA ASP A 45 3.01 -3.57 -11.71
C ASP A 45 2.14 -3.72 -10.48
N LEU A 46 2.19 -2.75 -9.57
CA LEU A 46 1.48 -2.84 -8.31
C LEU A 46 0.27 -1.91 -8.30
N LYS A 47 -0.84 -2.41 -7.79
CA LYS A 47 -2.04 -1.61 -7.52
C LYS A 47 -2.42 -1.76 -6.07
N LEU A 48 -2.73 -0.64 -5.44
CA LEU A 48 -3.20 -0.66 -4.07
C LEU A 48 -4.65 -1.13 -4.05
N PHE A 49 -4.95 -2.11 -3.18
CA PHE A 49 -6.29 -2.63 -2.97
C PHE A 49 -6.70 -2.36 -1.53
N THR A 50 -7.77 -1.60 -1.33
CA THR A 50 -8.25 -1.29 0.01
C THR A 50 -9.71 -0.91 -0.03
N THR A 51 -10.43 -1.20 1.05
CA THR A 51 -11.81 -0.75 1.23
C THR A 51 -11.90 0.65 1.83
N ARG A 52 -10.74 1.25 2.17
CA ARG A 52 -10.72 2.62 2.69
C ARG A 52 -11.01 3.63 1.58
N PRO A 53 -11.49 4.83 1.94
CA PRO A 53 -11.66 5.90 0.95
C PRO A 53 -10.35 6.18 0.22
N GLU A 54 -10.44 6.28 -1.10
CA GLU A 54 -9.27 6.43 -1.96
C GLU A 54 -8.40 7.63 -1.57
N VAL A 55 -9.02 8.76 -1.24
CA VAL A 55 -8.30 9.98 -0.86
C VAL A 55 -7.44 9.76 0.39
N LEU A 56 -7.98 9.05 1.37
CA LEU A 56 -7.24 8.77 2.61
C LEU A 56 -6.09 7.79 2.36
N ALA A 57 -6.34 6.75 1.56
CA ALA A 57 -5.31 5.77 1.23
C ALA A 57 -4.16 6.41 0.45
N GLU A 58 -4.47 7.24 -0.52
CA GLU A 58 -3.45 7.95 -1.30
C GLU A 58 -2.63 8.89 -0.42
N LYS A 59 -3.28 9.63 0.46
CA LYS A 59 -2.60 10.54 1.37
C LYS A 59 -1.62 9.78 2.25
N TRP A 60 -2.07 8.65 2.80
CA TRP A 60 -1.23 7.80 3.65
C TRP A 60 -0.01 7.28 2.87
N CYS A 61 -0.21 6.83 1.64
CA CYS A 61 0.87 6.34 0.80
C CYS A 61 1.89 7.44 0.47
N LYS A 62 1.41 8.66 0.23
CA LYS A 62 2.29 9.80 -0.04
C LYS A 62 3.09 10.18 1.20
N GLU A 63 2.45 10.17 2.37
CA GLU A 63 3.12 10.48 3.63
C GLU A 63 4.20 9.47 3.99
N ASN A 64 4.03 8.23 3.54
CA ASN A 64 5.01 7.16 3.78
C ASN A 64 5.97 6.95 2.61
N ASN A 65 5.91 7.81 1.60
CA ASN A 65 6.80 7.77 0.42
C ASN A 65 6.73 6.46 -0.35
N ILE A 66 5.54 5.85 -0.43
CA ILE A 66 5.34 4.60 -1.16
C ILE A 66 4.36 4.72 -2.33
N MET A 67 3.75 5.89 -2.52
CA MET A 67 2.75 6.08 -3.58
C MET A 67 3.33 5.81 -4.97
N HIS A 68 4.59 6.14 -5.18
CA HIS A 68 5.24 5.97 -6.48
C HIS A 68 5.40 4.52 -6.92
N PHE A 69 5.25 3.56 -6.02
CA PHE A 69 5.31 2.14 -6.37
C PHE A 69 4.03 1.64 -7.03
N PHE A 70 2.94 2.37 -6.89
CA PHE A 70 1.64 1.91 -7.36
C PHE A 70 1.24 2.55 -8.68
N GLN A 71 0.59 1.76 -9.53
CA GLN A 71 -0.02 2.23 -10.76
C GLN A 71 -1.34 2.93 -10.44
N ARG A 72 -1.73 3.85 -11.27
CA ARG A 72 -3.01 4.55 -11.15
C ARG A 72 -4.06 3.93 -12.04
#